data_cbe057e3dfb94405c9c95c1d3e116c4c
#
_entry.id   cbe057e3dfb94405c9c95c1d3e116c4c
#
_cell.length_a   1.000
_cell.length_b   1.000
_cell.length_c   1.000
_cell.angle_alpha   90.00
_cell.angle_beta   90.00
_cell.angle_gamma   90.00
#
_symmetry.space_group_name_H-M   'P 1'
#
loop_
_entity.id
_entity.type
_entity.pdbx_description
1 polymer ?
#
loop_
_entity_poly.entity_id
_entity_poly.type
_entity_poly.pdbx_seq_one_letter_code
_entity_poly.pdbx_strand_id
1 'polypeptide(L)'
;KKDLSKQDKQLVVATNAAFAPFEYREGDKFCGIDMELAREIADELGMELVLEDMEFDSVVISVGKHGVDLGMAALTVNETRKKSVNFSSSYYNAAQVLVTLENDNTFQSCKTASDVLAILK
;
A
#
# COMPACT_ATOMS: atom_id res chain seq x y z
N LYS A 1 -2.43 -4.69 -16.88
CA LYS A 1 -2.04 -6.08 -17.15
C LYS A 1 -0.73 -6.11 -17.92
N LYS A 2 0.23 -6.93 -17.48
CA LYS A 2 1.54 -7.03 -18.13
C LYS A 2 1.41 -7.46 -19.59
N ASP A 3 2.03 -6.69 -20.47
CA ASP A 3 2.14 -7.05 -21.89
C ASP A 3 3.21 -8.14 -22.02
N LEU A 4 2.80 -9.34 -22.37
CA LEU A 4 3.71 -10.50 -22.47
C LEU A 4 4.80 -10.31 -23.54
N SER A 5 4.56 -9.49 -24.56
CA SER A 5 5.57 -9.17 -25.59
C SER A 5 6.71 -8.28 -25.07
N LYS A 6 6.48 -7.61 -23.93
CA LYS A 6 7.43 -6.70 -23.28
C LYS A 6 7.76 -7.13 -21.84
N GLN A 7 7.57 -8.42 -21.53
CA GLN A 7 7.64 -8.94 -20.18
C GLN A 7 8.89 -8.50 -19.40
N ASP A 8 10.06 -8.50 -20.05
CA ASP A 8 11.32 -8.14 -19.42
C ASP A 8 11.56 -6.63 -19.38
N LYS A 9 10.65 -5.81 -19.95
CA LYS A 9 10.78 -4.35 -20.05
C LYS A 9 9.75 -3.60 -19.23
N GLN A 10 8.77 -4.29 -18.64
CA GLN A 10 7.71 -3.68 -17.86
C GLN A 10 7.80 -4.07 -16.38
N LEU A 11 7.73 -3.07 -15.51
CA LEU A 11 7.52 -3.25 -14.08
C LEU A 11 6.04 -3.01 -13.79
N VAL A 12 5.34 -4.07 -13.44
CA VAL A 12 3.91 -3.99 -13.11
C VAL A 12 3.73 -3.90 -11.61
N VAL A 13 3.14 -2.80 -11.15
CA VAL A 13 2.93 -2.49 -9.74
C VAL A 13 1.43 -2.45 -9.46
N ALA A 14 0.98 -3.31 -8.55
CA ALA A 14 -0.39 -3.29 -8.04
C ALA A 14 -0.51 -2.27 -6.90
N THR A 15 -1.57 -1.51 -6.92
CA THR A 15 -1.88 -0.50 -5.91
C THR A 15 -3.39 -0.43 -5.66
N ASN A 16 -3.78 0.29 -4.63
CA ASN A 16 -5.16 0.74 -4.41
C ASN A 16 -5.14 2.25 -4.25
N ALA A 17 -5.36 2.97 -5.34
CA ALA A 17 -5.13 4.41 -5.45
C ALA A 17 -6.27 5.25 -4.86
N ALA A 18 -6.62 4.97 -3.61
CA ALA A 18 -7.65 5.65 -2.83
C ALA A 18 -7.12 6.06 -1.44
N PHE A 19 -5.81 6.24 -1.28
CA PHE A 19 -5.19 6.48 0.02
C PHE A 19 -4.12 7.58 -0.05
N ALA A 20 -4.58 8.83 -0.14
CA ALA A 20 -3.67 10.00 -0.07
C ALA A 20 -2.99 10.07 1.31
N PRO A 21 -1.74 10.48 1.41
CA PRO A 21 -0.85 10.98 0.36
C PRO A 21 0.02 9.90 -0.31
N PHE A 22 -0.23 8.63 -0.06
CA PHE A 22 0.61 7.52 -0.54
C PHE A 22 0.29 7.13 -1.97
N GLU A 23 -0.95 6.83 -2.25
CA GLU A 23 -1.45 6.50 -3.59
C GLU A 23 -2.86 7.05 -3.77
N TYR A 24 -3.03 7.87 -4.80
CA TYR A 24 -4.32 8.45 -5.15
C TYR A 24 -4.34 8.85 -6.62
N ARG A 25 -5.49 9.23 -7.12
CA ARG A 25 -5.65 9.66 -8.51
C ARG A 25 -6.11 11.10 -8.58
N GLU A 26 -5.52 11.83 -9.52
CA GLU A 26 -6.02 13.12 -10.01
C GLU A 26 -6.37 12.95 -11.48
N GLY A 27 -7.66 12.76 -11.76
CA GLY A 27 -8.11 12.36 -13.09
C GLY A 27 -7.52 10.99 -13.46
N ASP A 28 -6.78 10.92 -14.56
CA ASP A 28 -6.13 9.69 -15.02
C ASP A 28 -4.70 9.53 -14.48
N LYS A 29 -4.21 10.52 -13.73
CA LYS A 29 -2.84 10.50 -13.21
C LYS A 29 -2.79 9.84 -11.83
N PHE A 30 -1.85 8.92 -11.66
CA PHE A 30 -1.52 8.36 -10.36
C PHE A 30 -0.54 9.27 -9.63
N CYS A 31 -0.84 9.59 -8.39
CA CYS A 31 -0.07 10.53 -7.55
C CYS A 31 0.21 9.90 -6.19
N GLY A 32 1.18 10.47 -5.49
CA GLY A 32 1.50 10.13 -4.11
C GLY A 32 2.88 9.52 -3.93
N ILE A 33 3.24 9.31 -2.66
CA ILE A 33 4.58 8.84 -2.25
C ILE A 33 4.91 7.51 -2.92
N ASP A 34 4.03 6.53 -2.83
CA ASP A 34 4.25 5.20 -3.40
C ASP A 34 4.33 5.25 -4.93
N MET A 35 3.55 6.11 -5.56
CA MET A 35 3.55 6.26 -7.02
C MET A 35 4.84 6.91 -7.53
N GLU A 36 5.34 7.93 -6.83
CA GLU A 36 6.64 8.53 -7.16
C GLU A 36 7.79 7.54 -6.96
N LEU A 37 7.75 6.79 -5.87
CA LEU A 37 8.75 5.76 -5.58
C LEU A 37 8.72 4.65 -6.64
N ALA A 38 7.54 4.25 -7.09
CA ALA A 38 7.40 3.26 -8.17
C ALA A 38 8.04 3.75 -9.47
N ARG A 39 7.89 5.03 -9.81
CA ARG A 39 8.53 5.63 -10.98
C ARG A 39 10.05 5.60 -10.87
N GLU A 40 10.58 5.98 -9.71
CA GLU A 40 12.03 5.95 -9.46
C GLU A 40 12.60 4.52 -9.58
N ILE A 41 11.90 3.53 -9.04
CA ILE A 41 12.31 2.12 -9.15
C ILE A 41 12.32 1.67 -10.61
N ALA A 42 11.28 1.97 -11.37
CA ALA A 42 11.18 1.62 -12.78
C ALA A 42 12.30 2.27 -13.60
N ASP A 43 12.58 3.55 -13.36
CA ASP A 43 13.64 4.30 -14.03
C ASP A 43 15.02 3.70 -13.73
N GLU A 44 15.29 3.38 -12.46
CA GLU A 44 16.55 2.76 -12.03
C GLU A 44 16.76 1.38 -12.68
N LEU A 45 15.69 0.64 -12.89
CA LEU A 45 15.73 -0.68 -13.55
C LEU A 45 15.72 -0.58 -15.08
N GLY A 46 15.53 0.61 -15.65
CA GLY A 46 15.35 0.79 -17.09
C GLY A 46 14.09 0.14 -17.64
N MET A 47 13.03 0.07 -16.83
CA MET A 47 11.76 -0.58 -17.15
C MET A 47 10.63 0.44 -17.32
N GLU A 48 9.65 0.09 -18.16
CA GLU A 48 8.42 0.85 -18.29
C GLU A 48 7.50 0.54 -17.09
N LEU A 49 7.05 1.57 -16.38
CA LEU A 49 6.12 1.40 -15.26
C LEU A 49 4.69 1.16 -15.75
N VAL A 50 4.07 0.12 -15.25
CA VAL A 50 2.65 -0.17 -15.44
C VAL A 50 1.99 -0.24 -14.08
N LEU A 51 1.02 0.66 -13.83
CA LEU A 51 0.26 0.69 -12.57
C LEU A 51 -1.09 0.00 -12.76
N GLU A 52 -1.39 -0.94 -11.88
CA GLU A 52 -2.68 -1.63 -11.84
C GLU A 52 -3.40 -1.26 -10.53
N ASP A 53 -4.49 -0.52 -10.67
CA ASP A 53 -5.36 -0.15 -9.55
C ASP A 53 -6.35 -1.27 -9.27
N MET A 54 -6.45 -1.70 -8.02
CA MET A 54 -7.32 -2.79 -7.60
C MET A 54 -7.74 -2.64 -6.15
N GLU A 55 -8.67 -3.47 -5.71
CA GLU A 55 -9.07 -3.50 -4.32
C GLU A 55 -7.88 -3.84 -3.41
N PHE A 56 -7.80 -3.16 -2.25
CA PHE A 56 -6.66 -3.28 -1.33
C PHE A 56 -6.34 -4.73 -0.95
N ASP A 57 -7.36 -5.54 -0.65
CA ASP A 57 -7.17 -6.94 -0.25
C ASP A 57 -6.59 -7.80 -1.38
N SER A 58 -6.72 -7.35 -2.62
CA SER A 58 -6.19 -8.06 -3.79
C SER A 58 -4.73 -7.77 -4.06
N VAL A 59 -4.18 -6.66 -3.55
CA VAL A 59 -2.82 -6.22 -3.85
C VAL A 59 -1.78 -7.28 -3.47
N VAL A 60 -1.77 -7.72 -2.22
CA VAL A 60 -0.80 -8.73 -1.75
C VAL A 60 -0.97 -10.05 -2.49
N ILE A 61 -2.23 -10.46 -2.72
CA ILE A 61 -2.54 -11.73 -3.39
C ILE A 61 -2.07 -11.74 -4.85
N SER A 62 -2.06 -10.58 -5.51
CA SER A 62 -1.70 -10.44 -6.91
C SER A 62 -0.20 -10.52 -7.18
N VAL A 63 0.64 -10.23 -6.19
CA VAL A 63 2.10 -10.21 -6.34
C VAL A 63 2.61 -11.60 -6.76
N GLY A 64 3.40 -11.62 -7.82
CA GLY A 64 3.91 -12.87 -8.40
C GLY A 64 2.88 -13.65 -9.22
N LYS A 65 1.68 -13.11 -9.38
CA LYS A 65 0.59 -13.71 -10.15
C LYS A 65 0.11 -12.74 -11.23
N HIS A 66 -0.45 -13.29 -12.30
CA HIS A 66 -1.06 -12.49 -13.37
C HIS A 66 -0.16 -11.37 -13.93
N GLY A 67 1.15 -11.56 -13.83
CA GLY A 67 2.13 -10.60 -14.33
C GLY A 67 2.39 -9.40 -13.44
N VAL A 68 1.92 -9.40 -12.20
CA VAL A 68 2.22 -8.36 -11.20
C VAL A 68 3.57 -8.66 -10.55
N ASP A 69 4.46 -7.69 -10.57
CA ASP A 69 5.82 -7.81 -10.02
C ASP A 69 5.91 -7.30 -8.57
N LEU A 70 5.28 -6.17 -8.28
CA LEU A 70 5.31 -5.52 -6.95
C LEU A 70 3.91 -5.11 -6.50
N GLY A 71 3.72 -5.04 -5.19
CA GLY A 71 2.58 -4.37 -4.57
C GLY A 71 3.03 -3.14 -3.79
N MET A 72 2.44 -1.98 -4.09
CA MET A 72 2.73 -0.71 -3.43
C MET A 72 1.40 -0.02 -3.11
N ALA A 73 0.98 -0.12 -1.86
CA ALA A 73 -0.32 0.40 -1.40
C ALA A 73 -0.25 0.79 0.08
N ALA A 74 0.83 1.47 0.49
CA ALA A 74 1.11 1.83 1.88
C ALA A 74 0.94 0.61 2.82
N LEU A 75 1.48 -0.53 2.39
CA LEU A 75 1.29 -1.81 3.07
C LEU A 75 2.12 -1.89 4.34
N THR A 76 1.46 -2.08 5.47
CA THR A 76 2.13 -2.41 6.73
C THR A 76 2.68 -3.84 6.68
N VAL A 77 3.92 -4.00 7.10
CA VAL A 77 4.54 -5.32 7.26
C VAL A 77 3.90 -6.02 8.46
N ASN A 78 3.36 -7.20 8.24
CA ASN A 78 2.85 -8.05 9.32
C ASN A 78 3.12 -9.52 9.01
N GLU A 79 3.00 -10.36 10.04
CA GLU A 79 3.33 -11.78 9.93
C GLU A 79 2.42 -12.55 8.96
N THR A 80 1.16 -12.15 8.86
CA THR A 80 0.23 -12.79 7.93
C THR A 80 0.65 -12.54 6.47
N ARG A 81 0.98 -11.29 6.13
CA ARG A 81 1.43 -10.92 4.79
C ARG A 81 2.77 -11.53 4.43
N LYS A 82 3.69 -11.61 5.41
CA LYS A 82 5.01 -12.24 5.22
C LYS A 82 4.96 -13.72 4.80
N LYS A 83 3.86 -14.39 5.08
CA LYS A 83 3.68 -15.78 4.64
C LYS A 83 3.52 -15.93 3.14
N SER A 84 3.10 -14.86 2.46
CA SER A 84 2.76 -14.88 1.04
C SER A 84 3.72 -14.07 0.18
N VAL A 85 4.37 -13.05 0.73
CA VAL A 85 5.25 -12.13 -0.01
C VAL A 85 6.45 -11.72 0.81
N ASN A 86 7.49 -11.27 0.13
CA ASN A 86 8.63 -10.62 0.75
C ASN A 86 8.40 -9.11 0.78
N PHE A 87 8.95 -8.45 1.80
CA PHE A 87 8.89 -7.00 1.94
C PHE A 87 10.27 -6.37 1.75
N SER A 88 10.27 -5.14 1.23
CA SER A 88 11.45 -4.28 1.25
C SER A 88 11.76 -3.82 2.69
N SER A 89 12.86 -3.11 2.88
CA SER A 89 13.07 -2.33 4.09
C SER A 89 12.01 -1.24 4.21
N SER A 90 11.72 -0.83 5.45
CA SER A 90 10.74 0.24 5.70
C SER A 90 11.24 1.57 5.14
N TYR A 91 10.37 2.31 4.47
CA TYR A 91 10.67 3.63 3.91
C TYR A 91 9.79 4.74 4.47
N TYR A 92 8.85 4.42 5.36
CA TYR A 92 7.96 5.40 5.99
C TYR A 92 7.52 4.89 7.37
N ASN A 93 7.57 5.76 8.38
CA ASN A 93 7.07 5.47 9.72
C ASN A 93 5.66 6.06 9.86
N ALA A 94 4.68 5.18 10.03
CA ALA A 94 3.29 5.56 10.20
C ALA A 94 2.80 5.27 11.62
N ALA A 95 1.76 5.98 12.03
CA ALA A 95 1.05 5.71 13.26
C ALA A 95 -0.45 5.59 12.98
N GLN A 96 -1.09 4.67 13.66
CA GLN A 96 -2.54 4.54 13.64
C GLN A 96 -3.13 5.31 14.82
N VAL A 97 -4.17 6.07 14.57
CA VAL A 97 -4.87 6.84 15.60
C VAL A 97 -6.37 6.60 15.51
N LEU A 98 -7.03 6.73 16.64
CA LEU A 98 -8.49 6.78 16.69
C LEU A 98 -8.94 8.24 16.60
N VAL A 99 -9.93 8.48 15.77
CA VAL A 99 -10.56 9.79 15.65
C VAL A 99 -11.96 9.70 16.26
N THR A 100 -12.24 10.56 17.23
CA THR A 100 -13.53 10.62 17.89
C THR A 100 -14.12 12.02 17.74
N LEU A 101 -15.41 12.18 18.06
CA LEU A 101 -16.02 13.49 18.18
C LEU A 101 -15.39 14.25 19.35
N GLU A 102 -15.32 15.58 19.25
CA GLU A 102 -14.68 16.44 20.25
C GLU A 102 -15.18 16.21 21.67
N ASN A 103 -16.47 15.94 21.82
CA ASN A 103 -17.13 15.73 23.10
C ASN A 103 -17.33 14.24 23.46
N ASP A 104 -16.71 13.33 22.70
CA ASP A 104 -16.75 11.90 23.01
C ASP A 104 -15.61 11.54 23.97
N ASN A 105 -15.97 11.16 25.19
CA ASN A 105 -15.03 10.83 26.26
C ASN A 105 -14.83 9.30 26.43
N THR A 106 -15.31 8.50 25.51
CA THR A 106 -15.28 7.03 25.59
C THR A 106 -13.88 6.48 25.86
N PHE A 107 -12.86 7.06 25.20
CA PHE A 107 -11.47 6.61 25.29
C PHE A 107 -10.58 7.50 26.18
N GLN A 108 -11.15 8.48 26.87
CA GLN A 108 -10.38 9.49 27.59
C GLN A 108 -9.46 8.92 28.68
N SER A 109 -9.87 7.84 29.33
CA SER A 109 -9.10 7.17 30.38
C SER A 109 -8.11 6.13 29.85
N CYS A 110 -8.10 5.87 28.55
CA CYS A 110 -7.19 4.89 27.94
C CYS A 110 -5.77 5.40 27.94
N LYS A 111 -4.83 4.57 28.40
CA LYS A 111 -3.37 4.86 28.41
C LYS A 111 -2.58 3.92 27.54
N THR A 112 -3.16 2.77 27.16
CA THR A 112 -2.52 1.72 26.39
C THR A 112 -3.42 1.24 25.26
N ALA A 113 -2.83 0.57 24.28
CA ALA A 113 -3.60 -0.09 23.22
C ALA A 113 -4.57 -1.15 23.78
N SER A 114 -4.18 -1.85 24.85
CA SER A 114 -5.04 -2.82 25.51
C SER A 114 -6.30 -2.20 26.09
N ASP A 115 -6.20 -1.00 26.67
CA ASP A 115 -7.34 -0.25 27.20
C ASP A 115 -8.34 0.08 26.08
N VAL A 116 -7.85 0.53 24.94
CA VAL A 116 -8.67 0.82 23.75
C VAL A 116 -9.36 -0.43 23.23
N LEU A 117 -8.62 -1.53 23.08
CA LEU A 117 -9.17 -2.79 22.60
C LEU A 117 -10.27 -3.34 23.52
N ALA A 118 -10.13 -3.16 24.82
CA ALA A 118 -11.14 -3.59 25.79
C ALA A 118 -12.49 -2.87 25.59
N ILE A 119 -12.46 -1.61 25.18
CA ILE A 119 -13.66 -0.82 24.89
C ILE A 119 -14.28 -1.22 23.55
N LEU A 120 -13.44 -1.52 22.54
CA LEU A 120 -13.87 -1.84 21.17
C LEU A 120 -14.44 -3.27 21.02
N LYS A 121 -14.16 -4.14 21.95
CA LYS A 121 -14.65 -5.53 21.93
C LYS A 121 -16.12 -5.68 22.25
#